data_7b027a7b5f0ddcff40c9ac77612fdc77
#
_entry.id   7b027a7b5f0ddcff40c9ac77612fdc77
#
_cell.length_a   1.000
_cell.length_b   1.000
_cell.length_c   1.000
_cell.angle_alpha   90.00
_cell.angle_beta   90.00
_cell.angle_gamma   90.00
#
_symmetry.space_group_name_H-M   'P 1'
#
loop_
_entity.id
_entity.type
_entity.pdbx_description
1 polymer ?
#
loop_
_entity_poly.entity_id
_entity_poly.type
_entity_poly.pdbx_seq_one_letter_code
_entity_poly.pdbx_strand_id
1 'polypeptide(L)'
;MIKRQFQFEISLTPVQIIGNERDIRYFFAQYFSEKYYFLEWPFENFSSEPLSQLLELVYKETSFPMNLSTHRMLNLLLVINLYRIKFGHLMEIEKDSFNDQSLDFLMQAEGIEGAAQSFESEYNISLDEEVVCQLFVSYFQKMFFIDESFFMKCVKKDSDVEKSYHLLSDFIDQISVKYQIEIENKDNLIWYLHNTAHLYRQELSTEFILFDQKGNTIRNFQNIFPKFVSEVKEGIEHYLEVLGMDCNSMKVNHLSYTFITHSKHLVLNLLQNQPKLKVLVMSNFDHYHAKSVAETLSYYCSNNFELEVWTELELSKEPLEESPYDIIISNFIIPPIENKRLIYIK
;
A
#
# COMPACT_ATOMS: atom_id res chain seq x y z
N MET A 1 16.82 12.45 15.22
CA MET A 1 15.79 11.96 14.32
C MET A 1 16.24 10.68 13.61
N ILE A 2 17.29 10.67 12.82
CA ILE A 2 17.80 9.50 12.06
C ILE A 2 18.07 8.28 12.96
N LYS A 3 18.79 8.43 14.08
CA LYS A 3 19.08 7.33 15.02
C LYS A 3 17.81 6.63 15.57
N ARG A 4 16.71 7.36 15.75
CA ARG A 4 15.43 6.78 16.22
C ARG A 4 14.65 6.07 15.12
N GLN A 5 14.81 6.52 13.88
CA GLN A 5 14.05 6.02 12.75
C GLN A 5 14.73 4.86 12.03
N PHE A 6 16.07 4.93 11.89
CA PHE A 6 16.86 4.00 11.08
C PHE A 6 17.94 3.26 11.87
N GLN A 7 18.00 3.45 13.19
CA GLN A 7 18.90 2.73 14.11
C GLN A 7 20.41 2.78 13.77
N PHE A 8 20.86 3.83 13.08
CA PHE A 8 22.27 4.07 12.83
C PHE A 8 22.72 5.47 13.28
N GLU A 9 24.02 5.66 13.42
CA GLU A 9 24.65 6.92 13.79
C GLU A 9 25.49 7.47 12.62
N ILE A 10 25.56 8.79 12.53
CA ILE A 10 26.46 9.47 11.63
C ILE A 10 27.60 10.08 12.46
N SER A 11 28.83 9.57 12.29
CA SER A 11 30.03 10.23 12.78
C SER A 11 30.48 11.32 11.83
N LEU A 12 30.93 12.45 12.35
CA LEU A 12 31.38 13.58 11.51
C LEU A 12 32.92 13.63 11.38
N THR A 13 33.64 12.85 12.20
CA THR A 13 35.11 12.89 12.21
C THR A 13 35.69 11.50 12.49
N PRO A 14 35.99 10.71 11.49
CA PRO A 14 35.69 10.91 10.06
C PRO A 14 34.18 10.83 9.75
N VAL A 15 33.79 11.33 8.58
CA VAL A 15 32.39 11.18 8.16
C VAL A 15 32.14 9.73 7.80
N GLN A 16 31.32 9.06 8.60
CA GLN A 16 30.94 7.65 8.39
C GLN A 16 29.56 7.36 8.99
N ILE A 17 28.91 6.33 8.48
CA ILE A 17 27.65 5.80 9.00
C ILE A 17 27.97 4.52 9.75
N ILE A 18 27.50 4.43 10.99
CA ILE A 18 27.77 3.32 11.92
C ILE A 18 26.43 2.72 12.31
N GLY A 19 26.21 1.45 11.97
CA GLY A 19 24.96 0.74 12.26
C GLY A 19 24.85 -0.57 11.51
N ASN A 20 23.66 -1.16 11.55
CA ASN A 20 23.37 -2.38 10.80
C ASN A 20 23.40 -2.06 9.29
N GLU A 21 24.12 -2.85 8.53
CA GLU A 21 24.32 -2.62 7.09
C GLU A 21 23.00 -2.66 6.30
N ARG A 22 22.05 -3.51 6.69
CA ARG A 22 20.72 -3.57 6.06
C ARG A 22 19.95 -2.26 6.23
N ASP A 23 19.98 -1.68 7.44
CA ASP A 23 19.28 -0.43 7.75
C ASP A 23 19.92 0.75 7.01
N ILE A 24 21.25 0.74 6.87
CA ILE A 24 21.99 1.73 6.09
C ILE A 24 21.59 1.67 4.62
N ARG A 25 21.54 0.47 4.03
CA ARG A 25 21.14 0.29 2.62
C ARG A 25 19.68 0.71 2.38
N TYR A 26 18.80 0.33 3.30
CA TYR A 26 17.40 0.72 3.23
C TYR A 26 17.22 2.24 3.33
N PHE A 27 17.94 2.89 4.26
CA PHE A 27 17.95 4.35 4.37
C PHE A 27 18.37 5.02 3.06
N PHE A 28 19.45 4.55 2.43
CA PHE A 28 19.88 5.12 1.14
C PHE A 28 18.82 4.95 0.05
N ALA A 29 18.16 3.80 0.01
CA ALA A 29 17.09 3.57 -0.95
C ALA A 29 15.93 4.55 -0.75
N GLN A 30 15.50 4.76 0.50
CA GLN A 30 14.47 5.76 0.83
C GLN A 30 14.95 7.19 0.52
N TYR A 31 16.18 7.52 0.91
CA TYR A 31 16.75 8.84 0.64
C TYR A 31 16.75 9.18 -0.85
N PHE A 32 17.23 8.26 -1.69
CA PHE A 32 17.25 8.48 -3.14
C PHE A 32 15.85 8.46 -3.75
N SER A 33 14.95 7.62 -3.24
CA SER A 33 13.55 7.58 -3.67
C SER A 33 12.81 8.88 -3.38
N GLU A 34 13.05 9.50 -2.20
CA GLU A 34 12.39 10.75 -1.82
C GLU A 34 13.06 12.00 -2.41
N LYS A 35 14.39 11.96 -2.65
CA LYS A 35 15.15 13.09 -3.16
C LYS A 35 15.01 13.27 -4.67
N TYR A 36 14.94 12.18 -5.42
CA TYR A 36 14.94 12.20 -6.89
C TYR A 36 13.55 11.80 -7.42
N TYR A 37 13.03 12.60 -8.33
CA TYR A 37 11.78 12.30 -9.00
C TYR A 37 11.87 11.04 -9.88
N PHE A 38 10.73 10.46 -10.25
CA PHE A 38 10.68 9.24 -11.07
C PHE A 38 11.43 9.32 -12.40
N LEU A 39 11.57 10.51 -12.98
CA LEU A 39 12.28 10.74 -14.23
C LEU A 39 13.78 11.01 -14.03
N GLU A 40 14.24 11.14 -12.80
CA GLU A 40 15.63 11.41 -12.47
C GLU A 40 16.32 10.14 -11.94
N TRP A 41 17.51 9.83 -12.43
CA TRP A 41 18.31 8.73 -11.94
C TRP A 41 19.53 9.25 -11.18
N PRO A 42 19.70 8.85 -9.90
CA PRO A 42 20.76 9.42 -9.06
C PRO A 42 22.18 8.96 -9.37
N PHE A 43 22.35 7.97 -10.24
CA PHE A 43 23.63 7.33 -10.55
C PHE A 43 23.98 7.49 -12.04
N GLU A 44 24.29 8.73 -12.46
CA GLU A 44 24.47 9.10 -13.88
C GLU A 44 25.54 8.28 -14.63
N ASN A 45 26.61 7.86 -13.94
CA ASN A 45 27.72 7.11 -14.54
C ASN A 45 27.68 5.61 -14.23
N PHE A 46 26.51 5.09 -13.87
CA PHE A 46 26.34 3.70 -13.52
C PHE A 46 25.49 2.98 -14.57
N SER A 47 26.06 1.94 -15.18
CA SER A 47 25.29 1.05 -16.04
C SER A 47 24.41 0.16 -15.18
N SER A 48 23.09 0.27 -15.32
CA SER A 48 22.13 -0.58 -14.60
C SER A 48 21.66 -1.79 -15.42
N GLU A 49 22.10 -1.92 -16.66
CA GLU A 49 21.65 -2.95 -17.58
C GLU A 49 21.78 -4.38 -17.03
N PRO A 50 22.94 -4.84 -16.48
CA PRO A 50 23.02 -6.18 -15.93
C PRO A 50 22.12 -6.43 -14.73
N LEU A 51 21.86 -5.39 -13.88
CA LEU A 51 20.91 -5.51 -12.78
C LEU A 51 19.47 -5.58 -13.28
N SER A 52 19.14 -4.84 -14.33
CA SER A 52 17.83 -4.91 -14.98
C SER A 52 17.57 -6.28 -15.57
N GLN A 53 18.57 -6.92 -16.18
CA GLN A 53 18.49 -8.29 -16.67
C GLN A 53 18.19 -9.28 -15.56
N LEU A 54 18.82 -9.16 -14.39
CA LEU A 54 18.51 -9.99 -13.22
C LEU A 54 17.06 -9.79 -12.75
N LEU A 55 16.59 -8.54 -12.71
CA LEU A 55 15.19 -8.25 -12.36
C LEU A 55 14.20 -8.84 -13.37
N GLU A 56 14.51 -8.78 -14.67
CA GLU A 56 13.68 -9.38 -15.71
C GLU A 56 13.55 -10.90 -15.55
N LEU A 57 14.60 -11.59 -15.12
CA LEU A 57 14.51 -13.02 -14.82
C LEU A 57 13.54 -13.28 -13.67
N VAL A 58 13.63 -12.51 -12.58
CA VAL A 58 12.67 -12.60 -11.48
C VAL A 58 11.24 -12.37 -11.97
N TYR A 59 11.01 -11.40 -12.86
CA TYR A 59 9.65 -11.09 -13.37
C TYR A 59 9.07 -12.14 -14.28
N LYS A 60 9.90 -12.74 -15.13
CA LYS A 60 9.45 -13.78 -16.06
C LYS A 60 9.01 -15.04 -15.36
N GLU A 61 9.69 -15.37 -14.29
CA GLU A 61 9.55 -16.64 -13.60
C GLU A 61 8.60 -16.57 -12.41
N THR A 62 8.23 -15.38 -11.95
CA THR A 62 7.36 -15.20 -10.77
C THR A 62 6.05 -14.50 -11.11
N SER A 63 5.04 -14.70 -10.27
CA SER A 63 3.81 -13.92 -10.28
C SER A 63 3.96 -12.57 -9.56
N PHE A 64 5.20 -12.15 -9.22
CA PHE A 64 5.46 -10.93 -8.49
C PHE A 64 4.96 -9.69 -9.26
N PRO A 65 4.06 -8.90 -8.66
CA PRO A 65 3.43 -7.81 -9.39
C PRO A 65 4.38 -6.64 -9.58
N MET A 66 4.76 -6.45 -10.80
CA MET A 66 5.65 -5.36 -11.17
C MET A 66 4.88 -4.13 -11.61
N ASN A 67 5.11 -3.03 -10.92
CA ASN A 67 4.67 -1.70 -11.31
C ASN A 67 5.86 -0.73 -11.30
N LEU A 68 5.64 0.48 -11.80
CA LEU A 68 6.68 1.50 -11.92
C LEU A 68 7.39 1.78 -10.57
N SER A 69 6.63 1.89 -9.48
CA SER A 69 7.20 2.17 -8.15
C SER A 69 8.05 1.03 -7.63
N THR A 70 7.55 -0.21 -7.75
CA THR A 70 8.25 -1.42 -7.31
C THR A 70 9.53 -1.61 -8.13
N HIS A 71 9.45 -1.49 -9.46
CA HIS A 71 10.61 -1.59 -10.35
C HIS A 71 11.69 -0.56 -9.99
N ARG A 72 11.30 0.70 -9.78
CA ARG A 72 12.24 1.76 -9.40
C ARG A 72 12.89 1.48 -8.04
N MET A 73 12.11 1.10 -7.04
CA MET A 73 12.65 0.81 -5.70
C MET A 73 13.62 -0.38 -5.72
N LEU A 74 13.28 -1.44 -6.46
CA LEU A 74 14.16 -2.59 -6.65
C LEU A 74 15.47 -2.19 -7.34
N ASN A 75 15.42 -1.43 -8.42
CA ASN A 75 16.63 -0.94 -9.09
C ASN A 75 17.48 -0.10 -8.15
N LEU A 76 16.90 0.82 -7.38
CA LEU A 76 17.65 1.61 -6.40
C LEU A 76 18.31 0.71 -5.35
N LEU A 77 17.58 -0.25 -4.80
CA LEU A 77 18.12 -1.20 -3.81
C LEU A 77 19.27 -2.02 -4.39
N LEU A 78 19.12 -2.58 -5.59
CA LEU A 78 20.17 -3.37 -6.23
C LEU A 78 21.43 -2.56 -6.49
N VAL A 79 21.30 -1.33 -6.99
CA VAL A 79 22.45 -0.45 -7.21
C VAL A 79 23.15 -0.10 -5.90
N ILE A 80 22.38 0.25 -4.86
CA ILE A 80 22.93 0.53 -3.53
C ILE A 80 23.62 -0.71 -2.97
N ASN A 81 22.98 -1.86 -3.03
CA ASN A 81 23.52 -3.13 -2.55
C ASN A 81 24.84 -3.45 -3.27
N LEU A 82 24.88 -3.31 -4.60
CA LEU A 82 26.09 -3.54 -5.37
C LEU A 82 27.22 -2.58 -4.99
N TYR A 83 26.95 -1.29 -4.82
CA TYR A 83 27.97 -0.34 -4.35
C TYR A 83 28.50 -0.73 -2.97
N ARG A 84 27.62 -1.13 -2.06
CA ARG A 84 28.03 -1.54 -0.71
C ARG A 84 28.88 -2.81 -0.75
N ILE A 85 28.52 -3.79 -1.57
CA ILE A 85 29.33 -5.01 -1.81
C ILE A 85 30.71 -4.60 -2.35
N LYS A 86 30.75 -3.75 -3.39
CA LYS A 86 31.99 -3.31 -4.04
C LYS A 86 32.95 -2.62 -3.09
N PHE A 87 32.44 -1.93 -2.08
CA PHE A 87 33.25 -1.28 -1.05
C PHE A 87 33.48 -2.14 0.21
N GLY A 88 33.13 -3.44 0.16
CA GLY A 88 33.40 -4.40 1.24
C GLY A 88 32.46 -4.30 2.45
N HIS A 89 31.34 -3.60 2.31
CA HIS A 89 30.31 -3.53 3.34
C HIS A 89 29.31 -4.66 3.15
N LEU A 90 29.65 -5.85 3.63
CA LEU A 90 28.78 -7.02 3.53
C LEU A 90 27.81 -7.07 4.74
N MET A 91 26.62 -7.57 4.49
CA MET A 91 25.66 -7.87 5.55
C MET A 91 25.98 -9.23 6.15
N GLU A 92 25.85 -9.35 7.47
CA GLU A 92 25.83 -10.64 8.13
C GLU A 92 24.52 -11.36 7.76
N ILE A 93 24.65 -12.51 7.09
CA ILE A 93 23.54 -13.29 6.60
C ILE A 93 23.53 -14.60 7.38
N GLU A 94 22.51 -14.80 8.22
CA GLU A 94 22.26 -16.08 8.86
C GLU A 94 21.65 -17.06 7.84
N LYS A 95 22.28 -18.17 7.57
CA LYS A 95 21.83 -19.18 6.57
C LYS A 95 20.38 -19.63 6.81
N ASP A 96 19.98 -19.78 8.07
CA ASP A 96 18.63 -20.22 8.42
C ASP A 96 17.55 -19.13 8.26
N SER A 97 17.93 -17.90 7.95
CA SER A 97 17.03 -16.77 7.75
C SER A 97 16.56 -16.63 6.28
N PHE A 98 17.10 -17.44 5.37
CA PHE A 98 16.79 -17.38 3.95
C PHE A 98 15.75 -18.42 3.53
N ASN A 99 15.04 -18.06 2.48
CA ASN A 99 14.23 -18.98 1.71
C ASN A 99 15.11 -19.61 0.61
N ASP A 100 15.72 -20.75 0.90
CA ASP A 100 16.61 -21.45 -0.05
C ASP A 100 15.93 -21.69 -1.40
N GLN A 101 14.61 -21.91 -1.42
CA GLN A 101 13.87 -22.13 -2.66
C GLN A 101 13.77 -20.86 -3.53
N SER A 102 13.74 -19.68 -2.93
CA SER A 102 13.79 -18.41 -3.70
C SER A 102 15.16 -18.18 -4.32
N LEU A 103 16.22 -18.58 -3.64
CA LEU A 103 17.58 -18.56 -4.18
C LEU A 103 17.75 -19.57 -5.30
N ASP A 104 17.39 -20.83 -5.06
CA ASP A 104 17.42 -21.90 -6.03
C ASP A 104 16.62 -21.53 -7.29
N PHE A 105 15.47 -20.93 -7.11
CA PHE A 105 14.60 -20.48 -8.18
C PHE A 105 15.30 -19.46 -9.11
N LEU A 106 15.98 -18.46 -8.54
CA LEU A 106 16.72 -17.49 -9.35
C LEU A 106 17.96 -18.11 -9.98
N MET A 107 18.71 -18.94 -9.24
CA MET A 107 19.94 -19.56 -9.73
C MET A 107 19.70 -20.62 -10.81
N GLN A 108 18.48 -21.13 -10.93
CA GLN A 108 18.07 -22.10 -11.96
C GLN A 108 17.24 -21.45 -13.09
N ALA A 109 17.00 -20.14 -13.04
CA ALA A 109 16.21 -19.42 -14.04
C ALA A 109 16.83 -19.52 -15.44
N GLU A 110 16.02 -19.69 -16.47
CA GLU A 110 16.47 -19.68 -17.86
C GLU A 110 17.07 -18.31 -18.19
N GLY A 111 18.36 -18.29 -18.58
CA GLY A 111 19.11 -17.06 -18.89
C GLY A 111 19.99 -16.53 -17.76
N ILE A 112 20.01 -17.18 -16.57
CA ILE A 112 20.86 -16.74 -15.45
C ILE A 112 22.34 -16.71 -15.81
N GLU A 113 22.83 -17.69 -16.59
CA GLU A 113 24.22 -17.72 -17.03
C GLU A 113 24.62 -16.50 -17.86
N GLY A 114 23.75 -16.06 -18.79
CA GLY A 114 23.95 -14.85 -19.59
C GLY A 114 23.92 -13.58 -18.75
N ALA A 115 23.00 -13.51 -17.80
CA ALA A 115 22.91 -12.39 -16.86
C ALA A 115 24.15 -12.33 -15.94
N ALA A 116 24.64 -13.49 -15.46
CA ALA A 116 25.86 -13.59 -14.66
C ALA A 116 27.11 -13.12 -15.45
N GLN A 117 27.26 -13.55 -16.68
CA GLN A 117 28.36 -13.10 -17.55
C GLN A 117 28.33 -11.59 -17.80
N SER A 118 27.14 -11.04 -18.06
CA SER A 118 26.93 -9.59 -18.21
C SER A 118 27.28 -8.83 -16.93
N PHE A 119 26.87 -9.33 -15.79
CA PHE A 119 27.13 -8.79 -14.47
C PHE A 119 28.62 -8.79 -14.13
N GLU A 120 29.29 -9.93 -14.31
CA GLU A 120 30.74 -10.07 -14.07
C GLU A 120 31.56 -9.17 -14.99
N SER A 121 31.18 -9.08 -16.27
CA SER A 121 31.88 -8.24 -17.26
C SER A 121 31.80 -6.75 -16.92
N GLU A 122 30.63 -6.28 -16.44
CA GLU A 122 30.41 -4.86 -16.14
C GLU A 122 30.98 -4.45 -14.78
N TYR A 123 30.78 -5.29 -13.77
CA TYR A 123 31.08 -4.88 -12.38
C TYR A 123 32.37 -5.48 -11.83
N ASN A 124 32.98 -6.45 -12.52
CA ASN A 124 34.14 -7.20 -12.07
C ASN A 124 33.93 -7.88 -10.72
N ILE A 125 32.74 -8.43 -10.52
CA ILE A 125 32.30 -9.18 -9.33
C ILE A 125 31.64 -10.44 -9.84
N SER A 126 32.01 -11.63 -9.31
CA SER A 126 31.33 -12.89 -9.64
C SER A 126 29.92 -12.91 -9.07
N LEU A 127 28.95 -13.32 -9.86
CA LEU A 127 27.55 -13.47 -9.43
C LEU A 127 27.36 -14.88 -8.85
N ASP A 128 27.91 -15.12 -7.67
CA ASP A 128 27.69 -16.33 -6.90
C ASP A 128 26.47 -16.21 -5.94
N GLU A 129 26.16 -17.29 -5.24
CA GLU A 129 25.06 -17.34 -4.29
C GLU A 129 25.18 -16.26 -3.18
N GLU A 130 26.40 -15.99 -2.70
CA GLU A 130 26.63 -15.00 -1.67
C GLU A 130 26.30 -13.58 -2.17
N VAL A 131 26.77 -13.23 -3.37
CA VAL A 131 26.48 -11.94 -4.01
C VAL A 131 24.97 -11.80 -4.30
N VAL A 132 24.34 -12.86 -4.79
CA VAL A 132 22.88 -12.86 -5.02
C VAL A 132 22.13 -12.65 -3.72
N CYS A 133 22.50 -13.34 -2.64
CA CYS A 133 21.92 -13.13 -1.32
C CYS A 133 22.12 -11.69 -0.82
N GLN A 134 23.30 -11.12 -1.02
CA GLN A 134 23.61 -9.73 -0.66
C GLN A 134 22.79 -8.71 -1.49
N LEU A 135 22.51 -9.00 -2.75
CA LEU A 135 21.72 -8.14 -3.64
C LEU A 135 20.23 -8.18 -3.28
N PHE A 136 19.68 -9.35 -3.02
CA PHE A 136 18.25 -9.59 -2.84
C PHE A 136 17.82 -9.86 -1.39
N VAL A 137 18.64 -9.51 -0.42
CA VAL A 137 18.47 -9.85 1.00
C VAL A 137 17.07 -9.61 1.56
N SER A 138 16.39 -8.56 1.13
CA SER A 138 15.04 -8.22 1.62
C SER A 138 13.97 -9.15 1.06
N TYR A 139 14.21 -9.79 -0.09
CA TYR A 139 13.24 -10.61 -0.82
C TYR A 139 13.48 -12.11 -0.67
N PHE A 140 14.62 -12.51 -0.09
CA PHE A 140 14.95 -13.90 0.18
C PHE A 140 14.77 -14.29 1.65
N GLN A 141 14.02 -13.51 2.41
CA GLN A 141 13.69 -13.85 3.79
C GLN A 141 12.81 -15.12 3.84
N LYS A 142 13.01 -15.95 4.85
CA LYS A 142 12.34 -17.24 5.03
C LYS A 142 10.81 -17.17 4.86
N MET A 143 10.21 -16.11 5.39
CA MET A 143 8.75 -15.90 5.37
C MET A 143 8.28 -14.96 4.25
N PHE A 144 9.14 -14.64 3.27
CA PHE A 144 8.76 -13.85 2.09
C PHE A 144 8.69 -14.76 0.86
N PHE A 145 7.57 -14.71 0.16
CA PHE A 145 7.30 -15.60 -0.98
C PHE A 145 7.14 -14.76 -2.25
N ILE A 146 8.09 -14.87 -3.17
CA ILE A 146 8.06 -14.15 -4.45
C ILE A 146 7.01 -14.67 -5.43
N ASP A 147 6.49 -15.88 -5.20
CA ASP A 147 5.48 -16.55 -6.02
C ASP A 147 4.27 -16.97 -5.18
N GLU A 148 3.06 -16.59 -5.63
CA GLU A 148 1.81 -16.91 -4.94
C GLU A 148 1.54 -18.41 -4.89
N SER A 149 1.84 -19.14 -5.98
CA SER A 149 1.60 -20.58 -6.04
C SER A 149 2.51 -21.33 -5.08
N PHE A 150 3.73 -20.84 -4.89
CA PHE A 150 4.66 -21.37 -3.89
C PHE A 150 4.18 -21.05 -2.47
N PHE A 151 3.73 -19.83 -2.19
CA PHE A 151 3.11 -19.50 -0.91
C PHE A 151 1.97 -20.45 -0.55
N MET A 152 1.05 -20.73 -1.49
CA MET A 152 -0.06 -21.67 -1.29
C MET A 152 0.37 -23.11 -1.07
N LYS A 153 1.53 -23.53 -1.59
CA LYS A 153 2.13 -24.83 -1.25
C LYS A 153 2.69 -24.85 0.17
N CYS A 154 3.29 -23.73 0.61
CA CYS A 154 3.84 -23.60 1.95
C CYS A 154 2.73 -23.52 3.02
N VAL A 155 1.60 -22.90 2.75
CA VAL A 155 0.41 -22.92 3.62
C VAL A 155 0.02 -24.34 4.04
N LYS A 156 0.24 -25.34 3.17
CA LYS A 156 -0.10 -26.76 3.44
C LYS A 156 0.99 -27.53 4.19
N LYS A 157 2.19 -26.96 4.35
CA LYS A 157 3.37 -27.69 4.83
C LYS A 157 4.04 -27.06 6.04
N ASP A 158 3.90 -25.74 6.20
CA ASP A 158 4.53 -24.95 7.26
C ASP A 158 3.46 -24.37 8.17
N SER A 159 3.51 -24.72 9.46
CA SER A 159 2.52 -24.32 10.46
C SER A 159 2.46 -22.81 10.69
N ASP A 160 3.58 -22.10 10.52
CA ASP A 160 3.63 -20.65 10.75
C ASP A 160 3.01 -19.90 9.55
N VAL A 161 3.24 -20.42 8.33
CA VAL A 161 2.60 -19.91 7.11
C VAL A 161 1.11 -20.21 7.13
N GLU A 162 0.71 -21.43 7.51
CA GLU A 162 -0.69 -21.83 7.67
C GLU A 162 -1.42 -20.93 8.68
N LYS A 163 -0.81 -20.71 9.84
CA LYS A 163 -1.37 -19.83 10.89
C LYS A 163 -1.56 -18.40 10.36
N SER A 164 -0.56 -17.85 9.68
CA SER A 164 -0.65 -16.52 9.07
C SER A 164 -1.78 -16.43 8.03
N TYR A 165 -1.89 -17.43 7.16
CA TYR A 165 -2.95 -17.51 6.15
C TYR A 165 -4.33 -17.52 6.79
N HIS A 166 -4.58 -18.37 7.77
CA HIS A 166 -5.89 -18.48 8.41
C HIS A 166 -6.29 -17.21 9.17
N LEU A 167 -5.37 -16.59 9.89
CA LEU A 167 -5.63 -15.31 10.57
C LEU A 167 -6.07 -14.21 9.59
N LEU A 168 -5.37 -14.06 8.47
CA LEU A 168 -5.73 -13.10 7.44
C LEU A 168 -7.02 -13.48 6.72
N SER A 169 -7.24 -14.77 6.46
CA SER A 169 -8.47 -15.27 5.85
C SER A 169 -9.69 -14.95 6.70
N ASP A 170 -9.64 -15.25 8.00
CA ASP A 170 -10.72 -14.99 8.95
C ASP A 170 -10.99 -13.49 9.08
N PHE A 171 -9.92 -12.68 9.15
CA PHE A 171 -10.03 -11.22 9.17
C PHE A 171 -10.74 -10.67 7.92
N ILE A 172 -10.33 -11.12 6.73
CA ILE A 172 -10.94 -10.70 5.46
C ILE A 172 -12.41 -11.10 5.40
N ASP A 173 -12.76 -12.32 5.85
CA ASP A 173 -14.14 -12.78 5.89
C ASP A 173 -15.00 -11.96 6.85
N GLN A 174 -14.49 -11.62 8.03
CA GLN A 174 -15.19 -10.77 8.99
C GLN A 174 -15.49 -9.38 8.41
N ILE A 175 -14.51 -8.75 7.76
CA ILE A 175 -14.69 -7.46 7.08
C ILE A 175 -15.70 -7.58 5.93
N SER A 176 -15.59 -8.63 5.12
CA SER A 176 -16.48 -8.88 3.98
C SER A 176 -17.93 -9.02 4.41
N VAL A 177 -18.19 -9.81 5.42
CA VAL A 177 -19.55 -10.02 5.97
C VAL A 177 -20.09 -8.73 6.58
N LYS A 178 -19.29 -8.05 7.40
CA LYS A 178 -19.73 -6.85 8.13
C LYS A 178 -20.09 -5.70 7.20
N TYR A 179 -19.32 -5.49 6.15
CA TYR A 179 -19.52 -4.40 5.18
C TYR A 179 -20.27 -4.82 3.93
N GLN A 180 -20.71 -6.09 3.85
CA GLN A 180 -21.42 -6.66 2.70
C GLN A 180 -20.64 -6.43 1.38
N ILE A 181 -19.31 -6.63 1.44
CA ILE A 181 -18.41 -6.49 0.31
C ILE A 181 -17.87 -7.85 -0.11
N GLU A 182 -17.69 -8.04 -1.41
CA GLU A 182 -17.04 -9.22 -1.96
C GLU A 182 -15.58 -8.90 -2.29
N ILE A 183 -14.64 -9.71 -1.81
CA ILE A 183 -13.22 -9.62 -2.14
C ILE A 183 -12.87 -10.80 -3.03
N GLU A 184 -12.97 -10.59 -4.35
CA GLU A 184 -12.79 -11.60 -5.39
C GLU A 184 -11.40 -12.23 -5.40
N ASN A 185 -10.37 -11.49 -5.00
CA ASN A 185 -8.97 -11.90 -5.03
C ASN A 185 -8.41 -12.23 -3.64
N LYS A 186 -9.18 -12.92 -2.80
CA LYS A 186 -8.86 -13.15 -1.39
C LYS A 186 -7.48 -13.79 -1.18
N ASP A 187 -7.16 -14.89 -1.85
CA ASP A 187 -5.89 -15.59 -1.67
C ASP A 187 -4.70 -14.71 -2.08
N ASN A 188 -4.84 -13.99 -3.17
CA ASN A 188 -3.85 -13.05 -3.63
C ASN A 188 -3.66 -11.89 -2.61
N LEU A 189 -4.74 -11.35 -2.06
CA LEU A 189 -4.69 -10.32 -1.01
C LEU A 189 -3.99 -10.86 0.26
N ILE A 190 -4.26 -12.09 0.67
CA ILE A 190 -3.60 -12.75 1.81
C ILE A 190 -2.08 -12.84 1.56
N TRP A 191 -1.69 -13.28 0.38
CA TRP A 191 -0.28 -13.34 0.00
C TRP A 191 0.42 -11.97 0.06
N TYR A 192 -0.22 -10.90 -0.45
CA TYR A 192 0.30 -9.54 -0.33
C TYR A 192 0.43 -9.06 1.12
N LEU A 193 -0.59 -9.30 1.94
CA LEU A 193 -0.58 -8.91 3.35
C LEU A 193 0.48 -9.68 4.13
N HIS A 194 0.59 -10.98 3.91
CA HIS A 194 1.62 -11.82 4.51
C HIS A 194 3.02 -11.28 4.15
N ASN A 195 3.31 -11.11 2.87
CA ASN A 195 4.59 -10.58 2.41
C ASN A 195 4.87 -9.17 2.96
N THR A 196 3.87 -8.29 2.98
CA THR A 196 4.02 -6.94 3.54
C THR A 196 4.37 -7.01 5.02
N ALA A 197 3.75 -7.91 5.80
CA ALA A 197 4.06 -8.06 7.21
C ALA A 197 5.49 -8.56 7.47
N HIS A 198 6.00 -9.43 6.58
CA HIS A 198 7.32 -10.06 6.72
C HIS A 198 8.45 -9.32 6.00
N LEU A 199 8.13 -8.40 5.06
CA LEU A 199 9.14 -7.58 4.38
C LEU A 199 9.87 -6.65 5.35
N TYR A 200 9.17 -6.19 6.38
CA TYR A 200 9.70 -5.24 7.36
C TYR A 200 10.21 -5.94 8.61
N ARG A 201 11.47 -5.72 8.93
CA ARG A 201 12.02 -6.15 10.21
C ARG A 201 11.31 -5.47 11.38
N GLN A 202 11.30 -6.15 12.51
CA GLN A 202 10.79 -5.62 13.79
C GLN A 202 11.47 -4.31 14.23
N GLU A 203 12.67 -4.03 13.71
CA GLU A 203 13.53 -2.94 14.15
C GLU A 203 13.39 -1.64 13.36
N LEU A 204 12.79 -1.67 12.15
CA LEU A 204 12.59 -0.44 11.36
C LEU A 204 11.32 0.29 11.81
N SER A 205 11.53 1.49 12.36
CA SER A 205 10.42 2.30 12.87
C SER A 205 9.71 3.13 11.79
N THR A 206 10.31 3.32 10.61
CA THR A 206 9.71 4.10 9.51
C THR A 206 10.19 3.64 8.14
N GLU A 207 9.31 3.78 7.12
CA GLU A 207 9.59 3.54 5.70
C GLU A 207 9.85 4.82 4.90
N PHE A 208 9.87 5.95 5.55
CA PHE A 208 10.02 7.25 4.91
C PHE A 208 10.94 8.13 5.73
N ILE A 209 11.55 9.12 5.09
CA ILE A 209 12.38 10.13 5.75
C ILE A 209 11.55 11.38 6.02
N LEU A 210 10.86 11.89 5.01
CA LEU A 210 10.08 13.11 5.05
C LEU A 210 8.60 12.91 4.70
N PHE A 211 8.27 11.99 3.80
CA PHE A 211 6.96 11.88 3.18
C PHE A 211 6.28 10.54 3.43
N ASP A 212 5.43 10.47 4.45
CA ASP A 212 4.56 9.33 4.73
C ASP A 212 3.38 9.28 3.73
N GLN A 213 3.65 8.82 2.50
CA GLN A 213 2.63 8.74 1.45
C GLN A 213 1.52 7.73 1.79
N LYS A 214 1.88 6.56 2.30
CA LYS A 214 0.92 5.50 2.65
C LYS A 214 0.05 5.90 3.83
N GLY A 215 0.65 6.43 4.89
CA GLY A 215 -0.09 6.95 6.04
C GLY A 215 -0.99 8.12 5.67
N ASN A 216 -0.57 9.01 4.76
CA ASN A 216 -1.42 10.09 4.24
C ASN A 216 -2.63 9.52 3.46
N THR A 217 -2.42 8.50 2.63
CA THR A 217 -3.50 7.83 1.90
C THR A 217 -4.50 7.21 2.87
N ILE A 218 -4.02 6.53 3.91
CA ILE A 218 -4.89 5.95 4.95
C ILE A 218 -5.65 7.03 5.71
N ARG A 219 -5.03 8.15 6.08
CA ARG A 219 -5.72 9.28 6.72
C ARG A 219 -6.83 9.87 5.83
N ASN A 220 -6.55 10.04 4.54
CA ASN A 220 -7.55 10.52 3.58
C ASN A 220 -8.71 9.52 3.44
N PHE A 221 -8.42 8.24 3.35
CA PHE A 221 -9.44 7.20 3.29
C PHE A 221 -10.26 7.11 4.59
N GLN A 222 -9.62 7.29 5.74
CA GLN A 222 -10.27 7.35 7.05
C GLN A 222 -11.25 8.53 7.19
N ASN A 223 -11.00 9.65 6.52
CA ASN A 223 -11.93 10.78 6.50
C ASN A 223 -13.24 10.42 5.76
N ILE A 224 -13.19 9.51 4.79
CA ILE A 224 -14.36 9.08 4.00
C ILE A 224 -15.05 7.89 4.68
N PHE A 225 -14.27 6.91 5.17
CA PHE A 225 -14.76 5.66 5.76
C PHE A 225 -14.17 5.42 7.17
N PRO A 226 -14.50 6.27 8.18
CA PRO A 226 -13.82 6.25 9.48
C PRO A 226 -13.96 4.91 10.22
N LYS A 227 -15.15 4.33 10.25
CA LYS A 227 -15.40 3.05 10.93
C LYS A 227 -14.68 1.89 10.25
N PHE A 228 -14.76 1.84 8.91
CA PHE A 228 -14.11 0.80 8.13
C PHE A 228 -12.59 0.78 8.36
N VAL A 229 -11.92 1.96 8.27
CA VAL A 229 -10.47 2.05 8.46
C VAL A 229 -10.07 1.70 9.89
N SER A 230 -10.86 2.09 10.92
CA SER A 230 -10.59 1.71 12.30
C SER A 230 -10.58 0.19 12.46
N GLU A 231 -11.60 -0.48 11.94
CA GLU A 231 -11.74 -1.94 12.04
C GLU A 231 -10.70 -2.70 11.23
N VAL A 232 -10.31 -2.17 10.06
CA VAL A 232 -9.18 -2.74 9.30
C VAL A 232 -7.89 -2.65 10.11
N LYS A 233 -7.63 -1.52 10.77
CA LYS A 233 -6.45 -1.36 11.64
C LYS A 233 -6.49 -2.32 12.83
N GLU A 234 -7.62 -2.41 13.52
CA GLU A 234 -7.81 -3.32 14.66
C GLU A 234 -7.56 -4.79 14.27
N GLY A 235 -8.08 -5.22 13.11
CA GLY A 235 -7.86 -6.58 12.60
C GLY A 235 -6.39 -6.83 12.24
N ILE A 236 -5.71 -5.84 11.67
CA ILE A 236 -4.27 -5.92 11.37
C ILE A 236 -3.42 -5.93 12.66
N GLU A 237 -3.75 -5.10 13.63
CA GLU A 237 -3.09 -5.08 14.94
C GLU A 237 -3.21 -6.45 15.61
N HIS A 238 -4.41 -7.02 15.64
CA HIS A 238 -4.65 -8.38 16.16
C HIS A 238 -3.81 -9.44 15.41
N TYR A 239 -3.76 -9.38 14.09
CA TYR A 239 -2.93 -10.29 13.28
C TYR A 239 -1.45 -10.21 13.68
N LEU A 240 -0.89 -9.00 13.79
CA LEU A 240 0.50 -8.78 14.16
C LEU A 240 0.78 -9.28 15.60
N GLU A 241 -0.10 -8.99 16.55
CA GLU A 241 0.01 -9.42 17.95
C GLU A 241 0.01 -10.95 18.09
N VAL A 242 -0.91 -11.64 17.40
CA VAL A 242 -1.01 -13.12 17.46
C VAL A 242 0.20 -13.80 16.86
N LEU A 243 0.87 -13.17 15.88
CA LEU A 243 2.14 -13.66 15.31
C LEU A 243 3.37 -13.22 16.13
N GLY A 244 3.20 -12.44 17.21
CA GLY A 244 4.31 -11.91 18.00
C GLY A 244 5.18 -10.90 17.23
N MET A 245 4.61 -10.23 16.25
CA MET A 245 5.29 -9.21 15.46
C MET A 245 5.16 -7.83 16.10
N ASP A 246 6.13 -6.94 15.80
CA ASP A 246 6.04 -5.54 16.21
C ASP A 246 4.83 -4.85 15.59
N CYS A 247 4.01 -4.24 16.44
CA CYS A 247 2.76 -3.57 16.09
C CYS A 247 2.93 -2.04 16.20
N ASN A 248 3.79 -1.46 15.36
CA ASN A 248 3.93 -0.02 15.29
C ASN A 248 2.96 0.60 14.28
N SER A 249 2.67 1.89 14.46
CA SER A 249 1.68 2.61 13.63
C SER A 249 2.04 2.65 12.14
N MET A 250 3.33 2.62 11.80
CA MET A 250 3.80 2.59 10.42
C MET A 250 3.43 1.26 9.75
N LYS A 251 3.74 0.14 10.41
CA LYS A 251 3.45 -1.21 9.90
C LYS A 251 1.94 -1.43 9.74
N VAL A 252 1.16 -0.99 10.74
CA VAL A 252 -0.31 -1.02 10.68
C VAL A 252 -0.85 -0.18 9.51
N ASN A 253 -0.35 1.04 9.31
CA ASN A 253 -0.75 1.87 8.17
C ASN A 253 -0.37 1.24 6.83
N HIS A 254 0.80 0.61 6.73
CA HIS A 254 1.26 -0.02 5.50
C HIS A 254 0.39 -1.25 5.14
N LEU A 255 0.13 -2.11 6.10
CA LEU A 255 -0.76 -3.26 5.90
C LEU A 255 -2.19 -2.81 5.59
N SER A 256 -2.69 -1.75 6.26
CA SER A 256 -3.99 -1.16 5.93
C SER A 256 -4.02 -0.59 4.52
N TYR A 257 -2.95 0.07 4.08
CA TYR A 257 -2.80 0.54 2.71
C TYR A 257 -2.82 -0.63 1.72
N THR A 258 -2.06 -1.69 1.99
CA THR A 258 -2.04 -2.90 1.15
C THR A 258 -3.43 -3.53 1.09
N PHE A 259 -4.11 -3.70 2.22
CA PHE A 259 -5.49 -4.21 2.26
C PHE A 259 -6.42 -3.39 1.35
N ILE A 260 -6.44 -2.06 1.53
CA ILE A 260 -7.36 -1.17 0.82
C ILE A 260 -7.06 -1.10 -0.69
N THR A 261 -5.79 -1.05 -1.05
CA THR A 261 -5.40 -0.85 -2.47
C THR A 261 -5.36 -2.14 -3.29
N HIS A 262 -5.14 -3.30 -2.64
CA HIS A 262 -5.08 -4.59 -3.32
C HIS A 262 -6.42 -5.36 -3.30
N SER A 263 -7.40 -4.92 -2.52
CA SER A 263 -8.76 -5.46 -2.59
C SER A 263 -9.49 -4.93 -3.83
N LYS A 264 -9.78 -5.82 -4.77
CA LYS A 264 -10.49 -5.46 -6.01
C LYS A 264 -11.86 -4.85 -5.71
N HIS A 265 -12.18 -3.75 -6.37
CA HIS A 265 -13.47 -3.06 -6.30
C HIS A 265 -13.91 -2.59 -4.91
N LEU A 266 -13.04 -2.67 -3.89
CA LEU A 266 -13.37 -2.33 -2.51
C LEU A 266 -14.04 -0.95 -2.38
N VAL A 267 -13.43 0.08 -2.97
CA VAL A 267 -13.94 1.46 -2.88
C VAL A 267 -15.33 1.58 -3.49
N LEU A 268 -15.56 0.95 -4.64
CA LEU A 268 -16.87 0.96 -5.30
C LEU A 268 -17.91 0.24 -4.45
N ASN A 269 -17.58 -0.91 -3.89
CA ASN A 269 -18.48 -1.68 -3.04
C ASN A 269 -18.82 -0.92 -1.76
N LEU A 270 -17.84 -0.31 -1.11
CA LEU A 270 -18.07 0.53 0.08
C LEU A 270 -18.96 1.73 -0.23
N LEU A 271 -18.76 2.40 -1.36
CA LEU A 271 -19.60 3.53 -1.78
C LEU A 271 -21.02 3.10 -2.12
N GLN A 272 -21.20 1.95 -2.78
CA GLN A 272 -22.52 1.42 -3.14
C GLN A 272 -23.33 0.97 -1.93
N ASN A 273 -22.65 0.48 -0.87
CA ASN A 273 -23.28 0.00 0.35
C ASN A 273 -23.52 1.09 1.40
N GLN A 274 -23.09 2.34 1.12
CA GLN A 274 -23.46 3.47 1.98
C GLN A 274 -24.92 3.87 1.77
N PRO A 275 -25.64 4.23 2.84
CA PRO A 275 -26.98 4.79 2.71
C PRO A 275 -26.88 6.08 1.87
N LYS A 276 -27.74 6.17 0.86
CA LYS A 276 -27.80 7.39 0.03
C LYS A 276 -28.30 8.55 0.87
N LEU A 277 -27.64 9.69 0.74
CA LEU A 277 -28.15 10.94 1.35
C LEU A 277 -29.39 11.40 0.58
N LYS A 278 -30.43 11.75 1.31
CA LYS A 278 -31.64 12.32 0.74
C LYS A 278 -31.49 13.82 0.56
N VAL A 279 -31.64 14.28 -0.65
CA VAL A 279 -31.40 15.68 -1.03
C VAL A 279 -32.66 16.28 -1.65
N LEU A 280 -33.13 17.36 -1.06
CA LEU A 280 -34.22 18.16 -1.59
C LEU A 280 -33.65 19.33 -2.41
N VAL A 281 -34.16 19.48 -3.63
CA VAL A 281 -33.81 20.63 -4.50
C VAL A 281 -34.99 21.57 -4.61
N MET A 282 -34.75 22.85 -4.32
CA MET A 282 -35.77 23.91 -4.33
C MET A 282 -35.32 25.05 -5.23
N SER A 283 -36.26 25.63 -5.95
CA SER A 283 -36.02 26.83 -6.78
C SER A 283 -37.18 27.83 -6.65
N ASN A 284 -36.84 29.10 -6.57
CA ASN A 284 -37.81 30.19 -6.63
C ASN A 284 -38.12 30.64 -8.07
N PHE A 285 -37.46 30.04 -9.07
CA PHE A 285 -37.77 30.35 -10.47
C PHE A 285 -38.98 29.57 -10.94
N ASP A 286 -38.81 28.26 -11.05
CA ASP A 286 -39.86 27.32 -11.40
C ASP A 286 -39.44 25.86 -11.12
N HIS A 287 -40.37 24.93 -11.30
CA HIS A 287 -40.14 23.51 -11.11
C HIS A 287 -39.10 22.93 -12.11
N TYR A 288 -39.05 23.42 -13.34
CA TYR A 288 -38.15 22.93 -14.38
C TYR A 288 -36.69 23.29 -14.07
N HIS A 289 -36.46 24.47 -13.48
CA HIS A 289 -35.15 24.86 -13.01
C HIS A 289 -34.68 23.92 -11.86
N ALA A 290 -35.52 23.68 -10.86
CA ALA A 290 -35.18 22.75 -9.78
C ALA A 290 -34.88 21.34 -10.31
N LYS A 291 -35.67 20.87 -11.29
CA LYS A 291 -35.47 19.58 -11.94
C LYS A 291 -34.16 19.53 -12.73
N SER A 292 -33.82 20.58 -13.47
CA SER A 292 -32.54 20.67 -14.20
C SER A 292 -31.33 20.65 -13.25
N VAL A 293 -31.45 21.32 -12.09
CA VAL A 293 -30.42 21.26 -11.03
C VAL A 293 -30.28 19.84 -10.50
N ALA A 294 -31.40 19.17 -10.19
CA ALA A 294 -31.38 17.78 -9.70
C ALA A 294 -30.78 16.82 -10.72
N GLU A 295 -31.13 16.94 -12.01
CA GLU A 295 -30.52 16.13 -13.08
C GLU A 295 -29.02 16.38 -13.22
N THR A 296 -28.58 17.63 -13.13
CA THR A 296 -27.17 18.01 -13.17
C THR A 296 -26.39 17.39 -11.99
N LEU A 297 -26.92 17.50 -10.79
CA LEU A 297 -26.35 16.90 -9.60
C LEU A 297 -26.30 15.38 -9.68
N SER A 298 -27.36 14.75 -10.18
CA SER A 298 -27.40 13.30 -10.41
C SER A 298 -26.29 12.85 -11.35
N TYR A 299 -26.01 13.61 -12.40
CA TYR A 299 -24.94 13.30 -13.36
C TYR A 299 -23.54 13.41 -12.74
N TYR A 300 -23.27 14.47 -11.97
CA TYR A 300 -21.93 14.69 -11.41
C TYR A 300 -21.66 13.95 -10.09
N CYS A 301 -22.69 13.62 -9.33
CA CYS A 301 -22.55 13.01 -8.00
C CYS A 301 -22.76 11.50 -7.96
N SER A 302 -22.84 10.84 -9.12
CA SER A 302 -22.75 9.37 -9.31
C SER A 302 -23.53 8.53 -8.27
N ASN A 303 -24.85 8.65 -8.24
CA ASN A 303 -25.77 7.77 -7.48
C ASN A 303 -25.64 7.77 -5.94
N ASN A 304 -24.85 8.66 -5.33
CA ASN A 304 -24.70 8.76 -3.88
C ASN A 304 -25.85 9.50 -3.18
N PHE A 305 -26.76 10.08 -3.98
CA PHE A 305 -27.87 10.88 -3.50
C PHE A 305 -29.21 10.36 -4.04
N GLU A 306 -30.22 10.43 -3.20
CA GLU A 306 -31.63 10.39 -3.60
C GLU A 306 -32.10 11.83 -3.72
N LEU A 307 -32.26 12.29 -4.96
CA LEU A 307 -32.61 13.67 -5.29
C LEU A 307 -34.12 13.80 -5.51
N GLU A 308 -34.77 14.66 -4.76
CA GLU A 308 -36.18 15.03 -4.94
C GLU A 308 -36.30 16.53 -5.14
N VAL A 309 -37.31 16.94 -5.90
CA VAL A 309 -37.62 18.35 -6.14
C VAL A 309 -38.85 18.73 -5.34
N TRP A 310 -38.77 19.88 -4.67
CA TRP A 310 -39.91 20.42 -3.91
C TRP A 310 -41.10 20.72 -4.84
N THR A 311 -42.25 20.17 -4.51
CA THR A 311 -43.49 20.30 -5.32
C THR A 311 -44.65 20.95 -4.58
N GLU A 312 -44.52 21.17 -3.26
CA GLU A 312 -45.55 21.80 -2.45
C GLU A 312 -45.71 23.31 -2.81
N LEU A 313 -46.93 23.80 -2.76
CA LEU A 313 -47.23 25.19 -3.09
C LEU A 313 -46.86 26.18 -1.95
N GLU A 314 -46.87 25.67 -0.72
CA GLU A 314 -46.56 26.49 0.47
C GLU A 314 -45.24 25.99 1.07
N LEU A 315 -44.45 26.97 1.51
CA LEU A 315 -43.18 26.71 2.17
C LEU A 315 -43.27 27.18 3.63
N SER A 316 -43.17 26.23 4.56
CA SER A 316 -43.06 26.55 5.98
C SER A 316 -41.92 25.76 6.61
N LYS A 317 -41.51 26.16 7.82
CA LYS A 317 -40.33 25.61 8.47
C LYS A 317 -40.58 24.18 8.97
N GLU A 318 -41.75 23.97 9.56
CA GLU A 318 -42.14 22.69 10.17
C GLU A 318 -42.07 21.49 9.18
N PRO A 319 -42.66 21.54 7.97
CA PRO A 319 -42.55 20.45 7.00
C PRO A 319 -41.10 20.17 6.56
N LEU A 320 -40.22 21.17 6.53
CA LEU A 320 -38.82 20.99 6.20
C LEU A 320 -38.03 20.36 7.36
N GLU A 321 -38.33 20.71 8.61
CA GLU A 321 -37.73 20.10 9.80
C GLU A 321 -38.11 18.63 9.95
N GLU A 322 -39.36 18.30 9.70
CA GLU A 322 -39.86 16.92 9.77
C GLU A 322 -39.55 16.08 8.52
N SER A 323 -39.05 16.67 7.48
CA SER A 323 -38.77 16.00 6.22
C SER A 323 -37.65 14.95 6.36
N PRO A 324 -37.64 13.91 5.51
CA PRO A 324 -36.60 12.86 5.56
C PRO A 324 -35.28 13.30 4.93
N TYR A 325 -35.16 14.53 4.45
CA TYR A 325 -33.97 14.98 3.72
C TYR A 325 -32.82 15.34 4.66
N ASP A 326 -31.60 14.96 4.29
CA ASP A 326 -30.37 15.30 4.98
C ASP A 326 -29.82 16.66 4.54
N ILE A 327 -30.02 16.97 3.24
CA ILE A 327 -29.52 18.17 2.59
C ILE A 327 -30.65 18.86 1.84
N ILE A 328 -30.70 20.21 1.93
CA ILE A 328 -31.59 21.05 1.14
C ILE A 328 -30.75 21.97 0.28
N ILE A 329 -30.93 21.92 -1.03
CA ILE A 329 -30.25 22.77 -2.01
C ILE A 329 -31.26 23.80 -2.52
N SER A 330 -30.92 25.10 -2.44
CA SER A 330 -31.81 26.17 -2.84
C SER A 330 -31.08 27.30 -3.55
N ASN A 331 -31.73 27.95 -4.52
CA ASN A 331 -31.25 29.22 -5.12
C ASN A 331 -31.79 30.49 -4.42
N PHE A 332 -32.47 30.33 -3.28
CA PHE A 332 -32.93 31.41 -2.44
C PHE A 332 -32.63 31.11 -0.96
N ILE A 333 -32.62 32.18 -0.15
CA ILE A 333 -32.27 32.06 1.27
C ILE A 333 -33.45 31.48 2.04
N ILE A 334 -33.16 30.42 2.78
CA ILE A 334 -34.07 29.74 3.70
C ILE A 334 -33.52 29.94 5.13
N PRO A 335 -34.33 30.22 6.14
CA PRO A 335 -33.86 30.29 7.52
C PRO A 335 -33.19 28.94 7.91
N PRO A 336 -32.23 28.97 8.84
CA PRO A 336 -31.61 27.76 9.34
C PRO A 336 -32.64 26.73 9.82
N ILE A 337 -32.50 25.50 9.37
CA ILE A 337 -33.37 24.37 9.71
C ILE A 337 -32.57 23.42 10.58
N GLU A 338 -33.13 23.04 11.72
CA GLU A 338 -32.46 22.15 12.67
C GLU A 338 -32.23 20.78 12.04
N ASN A 339 -31.01 20.21 12.24
CA ASN A 339 -30.58 18.91 11.70
C ASN A 339 -30.54 18.80 10.16
N LYS A 340 -30.64 19.90 9.40
CA LYS A 340 -30.54 19.91 7.94
C LYS A 340 -29.33 20.73 7.48
N ARG A 341 -28.64 20.24 6.45
CA ARG A 341 -27.56 20.99 5.81
C ARG A 341 -28.13 21.79 4.63
N LEU A 342 -28.02 23.10 4.71
CA LEU A 342 -28.44 24.01 3.64
C LEU A 342 -27.27 24.34 2.71
N ILE A 343 -27.48 24.19 1.40
CA ILE A 343 -26.54 24.55 0.37
C ILE A 343 -27.22 25.53 -0.59
N TYR A 344 -26.57 26.69 -0.78
CA TYR A 344 -27.10 27.73 -1.68
C TYR A 344 -26.35 27.69 -3.00
N ILE A 345 -27.10 27.67 -4.09
CA ILE A 345 -26.59 27.74 -5.46
C ILE A 345 -26.98 29.08 -6.08
N LYS A 346 -26.12 29.59 -6.96
CA LYS A 346 -26.38 30.84 -7.69
C LYS A 346 -26.86 30.55 -9.10
#